data_c90e11f8c5b3690bbeb929010deadb29
#
_entry.id   c90e11f8c5b3690bbeb929010deadb29
#
_cell.length_a   1.000
_cell.length_b   1.000
_cell.length_c   1.000
_cell.angle_alpha   90.00
_cell.angle_beta   90.00
_cell.angle_gamma   90.00
#
_symmetry.space_group_name_H-M   'P 1'
#
loop_
_entity.id
_entity.type
_entity.pdbx_description
1 polymer ?
#
loop_
_entity_poly.entity_id
_entity_poly.type
_entity_poly.pdbx_seq_one_letter_code
_entity_poly.pdbx_strand_id
1 'polypeptide(L)' 'MTRNERARLIVFSRAWCHLCDDLLTALRPVCEEFGADIEVVDVDSHPEFEKIYGERVPVVLGGGTEL' A
#
# COMPACT_ATOMS: atom_id res chain seq x y z
N MET A 1 -19.41 -1.60 18.58
CA MET A 1 -18.68 -1.32 17.86
C MET A 1 -17.42 -1.18 18.24
N THR A 2 -16.53 -1.54 17.75
CA THR A 2 -15.32 -1.32 18.15
C THR A 2 -14.77 -0.28 17.50
N ARG A 3 -14.28 0.49 18.12
CA ARG A 3 -13.83 1.58 17.59
C ARG A 3 -12.44 1.61 17.50
N ASN A 4 -11.74 0.69 17.95
CA ASN A 4 -10.30 0.73 17.95
C ASN A 4 -9.69 0.13 16.73
N GLU A 5 -10.50 -0.41 15.86
CA GLU A 5 -9.97 -0.97 14.65
C GLU A 5 -9.58 0.12 13.70
N ARG A 6 -8.37 0.04 13.21
CA ARG A 6 -7.89 1.00 12.24
C ARG A 6 -7.96 0.38 10.87
N ALA A 7 -8.33 1.17 9.88
CA ALA A 7 -8.27 0.71 8.51
C ALA A 7 -6.81 0.45 8.16
N ARG A 8 -6.56 -0.59 7.38
CA ARG A 8 -5.21 -0.91 6.95
C ARG A 8 -5.15 -0.93 5.44
N LEU A 9 -4.19 -0.21 4.90
CA LEU A 9 -3.94 -0.22 3.48
C LEU A 9 -2.63 -0.95 3.24
N ILE A 10 -2.59 -1.77 2.19
CA ILE A 10 -1.39 -2.45 1.78
C ILE A 10 -0.96 -1.84 0.46
N VAL A 11 0.28 -1.35 0.40
CA VAL A 11 0.81 -0.74 -0.80
C VAL A 11 1.91 -1.64 -1.34
N PHE A 12 1.70 -2.18 -2.54
CA PHE A 12 2.73 -2.97 -3.20
C PHE A 12 3.62 -2.01 -3.98
N SER A 13 4.90 -2.09 -3.75
CA SER A 13 5.85 -1.20 -4.41
C SER A 13 7.12 -1.97 -4.74
N ARG A 14 8.09 -1.29 -5.33
CA ARG A 14 9.39 -1.89 -5.58
C ARG A 14 10.45 -0.80 -5.55
N ALA A 15 11.71 -1.21 -5.44
CA ALA A 15 12.82 -0.28 -5.42
C ALA A 15 12.86 0.52 -6.72
N TRP A 16 13.33 1.73 -6.63
CA TRP A 16 13.51 2.63 -7.78
C TRP A 16 12.19 2.99 -8.47
N CYS A 17 11.07 2.92 -7.73
CA CYS A 17 9.78 3.29 -8.28
C CYS A 17 9.41 4.68 -7.77
N HIS A 18 9.60 5.69 -8.60
CA HIS A 18 9.28 7.06 -8.19
C HIS A 18 7.78 7.25 -7.95
N LEU A 19 6.95 6.58 -8.74
CA LEU A 19 5.50 6.68 -8.54
C LEU A 19 5.08 6.09 -7.20
N CYS A 20 5.77 5.02 -6.77
CA CYS A 20 5.48 4.43 -5.48
C CYS A 20 5.84 5.39 -4.36
N ASP A 21 6.99 6.04 -4.47
CA ASP A 21 7.43 7.01 -3.46
C ASP A 21 6.47 8.20 -3.42
N ASP A 22 6.05 8.68 -4.57
CA ASP A 22 5.15 9.82 -4.64
C ASP A 22 3.81 9.46 -4.02
N LEU A 23 3.31 8.25 -4.29
CA LEU A 23 2.05 7.81 -3.71
C LEU A 23 2.16 7.76 -2.19
N LEU A 24 3.22 7.18 -1.67
CA LEU A 24 3.37 7.05 -0.23
C LEU A 24 3.49 8.41 0.44
N THR A 25 4.22 9.33 -0.19
CA THR A 25 4.37 10.68 0.34
C THR A 25 3.02 11.37 0.43
N ALA A 26 2.16 11.19 -0.57
CA ALA A 26 0.85 11.81 -0.57
C ALA A 26 -0.12 11.09 0.35
N LEU A 27 0.03 9.77 0.49
CA LEU A 27 -0.95 8.98 1.21
C LEU A 27 -0.77 9.01 2.72
N ARG A 28 0.48 9.12 3.19
CA ARG A 28 0.74 9.05 4.62
C ARG A 28 0.00 10.11 5.44
N PRO A 29 -0.01 11.38 5.04
CA PRO A 29 -0.74 12.38 5.83
C PRO A 29 -2.24 12.10 5.86
N VAL A 30 -2.78 11.60 4.75
CA VAL A 30 -4.21 11.30 4.68
C VAL A 30 -4.53 10.15 5.62
N CYS A 31 -3.70 9.13 5.65
CA CYS A 31 -3.90 7.99 6.54
C CYS A 31 -3.78 8.39 7.99
N GLU A 32 -2.84 9.28 8.31
CA GLU A 32 -2.72 9.77 9.66
C GLU A 32 -3.97 10.52 10.09
N GLU A 33 -4.51 11.31 9.18
CA GLU A 33 -5.69 12.10 9.50
C GLU A 33 -6.89 11.21 9.78
N PHE A 34 -7.03 10.11 9.04
CA PHE A 34 -8.18 9.24 9.16
C PHE A 34 -7.92 8.00 10.03
N GLY A 35 -6.75 7.91 10.63
CA GLY A 35 -6.46 6.80 11.53
C GLY A 35 -6.24 5.48 10.82
N ALA A 36 -5.71 5.51 9.61
CA ALA A 36 -5.42 4.30 8.86
C ALA A 36 -3.94 3.96 8.94
N ASP A 37 -3.64 2.68 8.89
CA ASP A 37 -2.27 2.19 8.87
C ASP A 37 -1.89 1.80 7.45
N ILE A 38 -0.62 1.96 7.12
CA ILE A 38 -0.09 1.58 5.81
C ILE A 38 0.95 0.50 6.01
N GLU A 39 0.82 -0.60 5.27
CA GLU A 39 1.84 -1.63 5.21
C GLU A 39 2.41 -1.62 3.80
N VAL A 40 3.72 -1.46 3.67
CA VAL A 40 4.37 -1.43 2.36
C VAL A 40 4.98 -2.80 2.11
N VAL A 41 4.68 -3.40 0.97
CA VAL A 41 5.18 -4.70 0.60
C VAL A 41 6.05 -4.55 -0.64
N ASP A 42 7.29 -5.00 -0.55
CA ASP A 42 8.22 -4.95 -1.67
C ASP A 42 7.98 -6.20 -2.52
N VAL A 43 7.44 -6.00 -3.73
CA VAL A 43 7.10 -7.14 -4.58
C VAL A 43 8.32 -7.91 -5.02
N ASP A 44 9.49 -7.29 -5.02
CA ASP A 44 10.71 -8.01 -5.43
C ASP A 44 11.14 -9.03 -4.39
N SER A 45 10.64 -8.92 -3.17
CA SER A 45 10.91 -9.90 -2.12
C SER A 45 9.87 -11.00 -2.06
N HIS A 46 8.85 -10.94 -2.90
CA HIS A 46 7.74 -11.90 -2.88
C HIS A 46 7.37 -12.27 -4.30
N PRO A 47 7.96 -13.37 -4.83
CA PRO A 47 7.73 -13.73 -6.24
C PRO A 47 6.26 -13.85 -6.62
N GLU A 48 5.42 -14.31 -5.70
CA GLU A 48 4.00 -14.45 -6.00
C GLU A 48 3.34 -13.09 -6.23
N PHE A 49 3.78 -12.07 -5.51
CA PHE A 49 3.21 -10.73 -5.70
C PHE A 49 3.84 -10.04 -6.89
N GLU A 50 5.11 -10.34 -7.17
CA GLU A 50 5.77 -9.74 -8.32
C GLU A 50 5.07 -10.19 -9.61
N LYS A 51 4.63 -11.43 -9.67
CA LYS A 51 3.93 -11.93 -10.85
C LYS A 51 2.63 -11.18 -11.07
N ILE A 52 1.91 -10.87 -10.01
CA ILE A 52 0.59 -10.27 -10.10
C ILE A 52 0.68 -8.77 -10.27
N TYR A 53 1.57 -8.12 -9.50
CA TYR A 53 1.56 -6.67 -9.38
C TYR A 53 2.81 -5.99 -9.91
N GLY A 54 3.87 -6.74 -10.22
CA GLY A 54 5.18 -6.14 -10.49
C GLY A 54 5.19 -5.06 -11.55
N GLU A 55 4.37 -5.21 -12.59
CA GLU A 55 4.32 -4.23 -13.65
C GLU A 55 3.28 -3.16 -13.40
N ARG A 56 2.52 -3.29 -12.32
CA ARG A 56 1.44 -2.35 -12.03
C ARG A 56 1.68 -1.53 -10.77
N VAL A 57 2.82 -1.73 -10.09
CA VAL A 57 3.09 -0.95 -8.88
C VAL A 57 3.12 0.54 -9.20
N PRO A 58 2.64 1.39 -8.31
CA PRO A 58 2.10 1.03 -7.00
C PRO A 58 0.68 0.50 -7.07
N VAL A 59 0.38 -0.50 -6.23
CA VAL A 59 -0.97 -1.04 -6.13
C VAL A 59 -1.38 -0.91 -4.67
N VAL A 60 -2.59 -0.43 -4.43
CA VAL A 60 -3.09 -0.23 -3.07
C VAL A 60 -4.27 -1.14 -2.85
N LEU A 61 -4.22 -1.92 -1.77
CA LEU A 61 -5.36 -2.73 -1.35
C LEU A 61 -5.93 -2.14 -0.08
N GLY A 62 -7.23 -2.03 -0.02
CA GLY A 62 -7.92 -1.61 1.18
C GLY A 62 -9.08 -2.54 1.43
N GLY A 63 -9.12 -3.16 2.61
CA GLY A 63 -10.20 -4.08 2.95
C GLY A 63 -10.26 -5.28 2.02
N GLY A 64 -9.12 -5.69 1.48
CA GLY A 64 -9.09 -6.83 0.57
C GLY A 64 -9.45 -6.49 -0.87
N THR A 65 -9.67 -5.23 -1.17
CA THR A 65 -10.05 -4.80 -2.51
C THR A 65 -9.00 -3.87 -3.07
N GLU A 66 -8.66 -4.06 -4.32
CA GLU A 66 -7.72 -3.17 -4.99
C GLU A 66 -8.40 -1.83 -5.25
N LEU A 67 -7.72 -0.77 -4.86
CA LEU A 67 -8.27 0.58 -4.98
C LEU A 67 -7.77 1.29 -6.23
#